data_ebdea8b0c080c0de5e921e05f3baf902
#
_entry.id   ebdea8b0c080c0de5e921e05f3baf902
#
_cell.length_a   1.000
_cell.length_b   1.000
_cell.length_c   1.000
_cell.angle_alpha   90.00
_cell.angle_beta   90.00
_cell.angle_gamma   90.00
#
_symmetry.space_group_name_H-M   'P 1'
#
loop_
_entity.id
_entity.type
_entity.pdbx_description
1 polymer ?
#
loop_
_entity_poly.entity_id
_entity_poly.type
_entity_poly.pdbx_seq_one_letter_code
_entity_poly.pdbx_strand_id
1 'polypeptide(L)'
;MLVFQPMPLGRKPLPFDNPAYLFELKYDGFRALAVVEYGRCTLYSRNGHSFASFADLATRIGNALMPRNLVMDGEIVCLDEYGRCRFSELLFRRNEPRFIAFDLLHASGKDLRRERLLDTKHELRRIIGNGLPPMIFADHIHESGIALFEKACELDLEGIVASGF
;
A
#
# COMPACT_ATOMS: atom_id res chain seq x y z
N MET A 1 -9.96 -2.66 21.47
CA MET A 1 -8.89 -2.50 20.46
C MET A 1 -9.38 -3.02 19.13
N LEU A 2 -9.40 -2.18 18.10
CA LEU A 2 -9.80 -2.63 16.76
C LEU A 2 -8.70 -3.50 16.18
N VAL A 3 -9.05 -4.71 15.77
CA VAL A 3 -8.12 -5.61 15.06
C VAL A 3 -8.26 -5.36 13.57
N PHE A 4 -7.19 -4.95 12.92
CA PHE A 4 -7.11 -4.76 11.49
C PHE A 4 -6.43 -5.97 10.84
N GLN A 5 -6.94 -6.39 9.70
CA GLN A 5 -6.35 -7.46 8.89
C GLN A 5 -6.35 -7.03 7.41
N PRO A 6 -5.28 -7.32 6.66
CA PRO A 6 -5.27 -7.11 5.22
C PRO A 6 -6.31 -7.98 4.52
N MET A 7 -6.96 -7.43 3.49
CA MET A 7 -7.88 -8.19 2.67
C MET A 7 -7.13 -9.29 1.89
N PRO A 8 -7.57 -10.55 1.93
CA PRO A 8 -6.95 -11.61 1.15
C PRO A 8 -7.18 -11.39 -0.35
N LEU A 9 -6.17 -11.72 -1.16
CA LEU A 9 -6.26 -11.65 -2.63
C LEU A 9 -6.63 -13.01 -3.21
N GLY A 10 -7.64 -13.03 -4.09
CA GLY A 10 -7.91 -14.15 -4.99
C GLY A 10 -7.12 -14.02 -6.29
N ARG A 11 -7.08 -15.08 -7.10
CA ARG A 11 -6.46 -15.05 -8.44
C ARG A 11 -7.53 -15.10 -9.53
N LYS A 12 -7.34 -14.28 -10.57
CA LYS A 12 -8.10 -14.33 -11.81
C LYS A 12 -7.15 -14.79 -12.93
N PRO A 13 -7.56 -15.73 -13.82
CA PRO A 13 -6.67 -16.26 -14.85
C PRO A 13 -6.40 -15.26 -15.98
N LEU A 14 -7.32 -14.32 -16.21
CA LEU A 14 -7.24 -13.34 -17.29
C LEU A 14 -7.56 -11.94 -16.77
N PRO A 15 -6.92 -10.90 -17.35
CA PRO A 15 -7.28 -9.51 -17.07
C PRO A 15 -8.70 -9.23 -17.61
N PHE A 16 -9.37 -8.25 -17.02
CA PHE A 16 -10.72 -7.83 -17.38
C PHE A 16 -10.91 -6.34 -17.19
N ASP A 17 -11.90 -5.80 -17.88
CA ASP A 17 -12.41 -4.45 -17.67
C ASP A 17 -13.74 -4.51 -16.94
N ASN A 18 -13.95 -3.63 -15.97
CA ASN A 18 -15.21 -3.54 -15.25
C ASN A 18 -15.33 -2.19 -14.51
N PRO A 19 -16.43 -1.43 -14.73
CA PRO A 19 -16.63 -0.13 -14.09
C PRO A 19 -16.81 -0.17 -12.58
N ALA A 20 -17.05 -1.35 -12.00
CA ALA A 20 -17.15 -1.53 -10.56
C ALA A 20 -15.79 -1.83 -9.89
N TYR A 21 -14.68 -1.72 -10.62
CA TYR A 21 -13.36 -2.04 -10.11
C TYR A 21 -12.35 -0.93 -10.32
N LEU A 22 -11.46 -0.80 -9.34
CA LEU A 22 -10.18 -0.10 -9.45
C LEU A 22 -9.09 -1.11 -9.73
N PHE A 23 -8.13 -0.72 -10.57
CA PHE A 23 -6.98 -1.53 -10.92
C PHE A 23 -5.70 -0.81 -10.53
N GLU A 24 -4.82 -1.51 -9.86
CA GLU A 24 -3.54 -1.03 -9.36
C GLU A 24 -2.41 -1.93 -9.81
N LEU A 25 -1.20 -1.40 -9.88
CA LEU A 25 -0.01 -2.24 -10.07
C LEU A 25 0.18 -3.13 -8.84
N LYS A 26 0.59 -4.38 -9.08
CA LYS A 26 0.99 -5.30 -8.01
C LYS A 26 2.46 -5.06 -7.68
N TYR A 27 2.73 -4.79 -6.42
CA TYR A 27 4.08 -4.55 -5.91
C TYR A 27 4.61 -5.81 -5.23
N ASP A 28 5.89 -6.10 -5.45
CA ASP A 28 6.59 -7.26 -4.87
C ASP A 28 7.36 -6.84 -3.63
N GLY A 29 6.83 -7.16 -2.47
CA GLY A 29 7.39 -6.81 -1.18
C GLY A 29 6.74 -7.57 -0.04
N PHE A 30 6.64 -6.93 1.12
CA PHE A 30 5.93 -7.45 2.28
C PHE A 30 4.67 -6.65 2.56
N ARG A 31 3.50 -7.29 2.47
CA ARG A 31 2.23 -6.68 2.89
C ARG A 31 2.31 -6.28 4.35
N ALA A 32 1.98 -5.04 4.65
CA ALA A 32 2.03 -4.52 6.00
C ALA A 32 0.89 -3.54 6.29
N LEU A 33 0.45 -3.55 7.55
CA LEU A 33 -0.37 -2.48 8.12
C LEU A 33 0.54 -1.51 8.86
N ALA A 34 0.47 -0.23 8.49
CA ALA A 34 1.13 0.84 9.21
C ALA A 34 0.14 1.46 10.22
N VAL A 35 0.33 1.18 11.50
CA VAL A 35 -0.46 1.74 12.59
C VAL A 35 0.30 2.93 13.17
N VAL A 36 -0.26 4.13 13.01
CA VAL A 36 0.37 5.39 13.44
C VAL A 36 -0.46 6.00 14.57
N GLU A 37 0.18 6.22 15.69
CA GLU A 37 -0.39 6.85 16.88
C GLU A 37 0.62 7.82 17.51
N TYR A 38 0.23 9.08 17.66
CA TYR A 38 1.05 10.12 18.32
C TYR A 38 2.50 10.21 17.82
N GLY A 39 2.69 10.14 16.49
CA GLY A 39 4.00 10.19 15.85
C GLY A 39 4.81 8.90 15.93
N ARG A 40 4.24 7.83 16.47
CA ARG A 40 4.84 6.49 16.48
C ARG A 40 4.15 5.61 15.45
N CYS A 41 4.92 4.89 14.67
CA CYS A 41 4.41 3.90 13.72
C CYS A 41 4.90 2.51 14.10
N THR A 42 4.01 1.54 14.01
CA THR A 42 4.35 0.11 14.04
C THR A 42 3.88 -0.52 12.74
N LEU A 43 4.77 -1.26 12.08
CA LEU A 43 4.45 -2.03 10.89
C LEU A 43 4.13 -3.46 11.29
N TYR A 44 2.93 -3.93 10.93
CA TYR A 44 2.47 -5.29 11.23
C TYR A 44 2.35 -6.12 9.96
N SER A 45 2.84 -7.37 10.03
CA SER A 45 2.62 -8.35 8.98
C SER A 45 1.17 -8.80 8.91
N ARG A 46 0.82 -9.54 7.85
CA ARG A 46 -0.48 -10.17 7.67
C ARG A 46 -0.91 -11.01 8.87
N ASN A 47 0.03 -11.64 9.55
CA ASN A 47 -0.22 -12.49 10.71
C ASN A 47 -0.20 -11.73 12.05
N GLY A 48 -0.11 -10.39 12.02
CA GLY A 48 -0.13 -9.54 13.21
C GLY A 48 1.20 -9.44 13.95
N HIS A 49 2.30 -9.93 13.38
CA HIS A 49 3.64 -9.76 13.95
C HIS A 49 4.25 -8.43 13.52
N SER A 50 4.90 -7.73 14.44
CA SER A 50 5.60 -6.50 14.10
C SER A 50 6.87 -6.78 13.31
N PHE A 51 7.15 -5.93 12.31
CA PHE A 51 8.36 -5.98 11.52
C PHE A 51 9.51 -5.26 12.24
N ALA A 52 10.22 -5.93 13.14
CA ALA A 52 11.36 -5.35 13.84
C ALA A 52 12.50 -4.92 12.89
N SER A 53 12.65 -5.62 11.76
CA SER A 53 13.68 -5.31 10.76
C SER A 53 13.44 -4.02 9.97
N PHE A 54 12.24 -3.44 10.04
CA PHE A 54 11.87 -2.18 9.38
C PHE A 54 11.57 -1.07 10.40
N ALA A 55 12.20 -1.11 11.57
CA ALA A 55 12.01 -0.11 12.63
C ALA A 55 12.36 1.31 12.17
N ASP A 56 13.41 1.48 11.36
CA ASP A 56 13.79 2.78 10.81
C ASP A 56 12.73 3.32 9.84
N LEU A 57 12.18 2.47 8.98
CA LEU A 57 11.07 2.84 8.11
C LEU A 57 9.85 3.26 8.92
N ALA A 58 9.49 2.47 9.95
CA ALA A 58 8.38 2.80 10.84
C ALA A 58 8.58 4.15 11.54
N THR A 59 9.77 4.43 12.04
CA THR A 59 10.10 5.72 12.68
C THR A 59 9.92 6.88 11.70
N ARG A 60 10.38 6.74 10.46
CA ARG A 60 10.25 7.76 9.41
C ARG A 60 8.78 8.00 9.03
N ILE A 61 7.97 6.95 8.94
CA ILE A 61 6.52 7.06 8.70
C ILE A 61 5.86 7.83 9.85
N GLY A 62 6.12 7.45 11.09
CA GLY A 62 5.55 8.11 12.27
C GLY A 62 5.88 9.60 12.30
N ASN A 63 7.14 9.96 12.07
CA ASN A 63 7.59 11.35 12.04
C ASN A 63 6.91 12.16 10.92
N ALA A 64 6.79 11.58 9.73
CA ALA A 64 6.18 12.25 8.57
C ALA A 64 4.67 12.51 8.76
N LEU A 65 3.99 11.67 9.54
CA LEU A 65 2.54 11.75 9.74
C LEU A 65 2.11 12.43 11.05
N MET A 66 3.05 12.83 11.88
CA MET A 66 2.73 13.54 13.12
C MET A 66 1.97 14.85 12.85
N PRO A 67 0.91 15.20 13.61
CA PRO A 67 0.38 14.52 14.81
C PRO A 67 -0.79 13.55 14.54
N ARG A 68 -0.91 13.01 13.32
CA ARG A 68 -2.06 12.19 12.91
C ARG A 68 -2.05 10.81 13.56
N ASN A 69 -3.26 10.30 13.83
CA ASN A 69 -3.50 8.90 14.18
C ASN A 69 -4.26 8.24 13.04
N LEU A 70 -3.67 7.20 12.45
CA LEU A 70 -4.26 6.51 11.31
C LEU A 70 -3.73 5.08 11.14
N VAL A 71 -4.43 4.29 10.33
CA VAL A 71 -4.01 2.95 9.93
C VAL A 71 -4.07 2.87 8.40
N MET A 72 -2.93 2.57 7.79
CA MET A 72 -2.81 2.35 6.34
C MET A 72 -2.53 0.88 6.05
N ASP A 73 -3.12 0.39 4.97
CA ASP A 73 -2.76 -0.88 4.34
C ASP A 73 -1.80 -0.61 3.17
N GLY A 74 -0.76 -1.41 3.05
CA GLY A 74 0.24 -1.18 2.02
C GLY A 74 1.26 -2.30 1.88
N GLU A 75 2.34 -1.99 1.18
CA GLU A 75 3.44 -2.92 0.89
C GLU A 75 4.78 -2.26 1.24
N ILE A 76 5.64 -2.99 1.95
CA ILE A 76 7.03 -2.59 2.15
C ILE A 76 7.81 -3.08 0.95
N VAL A 77 8.47 -2.16 0.25
CA VAL A 77 9.22 -2.45 -0.99
C VAL A 77 10.60 -1.79 -0.99
N CYS A 78 11.52 -2.34 -1.79
CA CYS A 78 12.64 -1.59 -2.34
C CYS A 78 12.40 -1.36 -3.82
N LEU A 79 12.64 -0.13 -4.28
CA LEU A 79 12.48 0.27 -5.67
C LEU A 79 13.83 0.62 -6.28
N ASP A 80 14.03 0.23 -7.54
CA ASP A 80 15.17 0.72 -8.32
C ASP A 80 14.92 2.15 -8.84
N GLU A 81 15.90 2.70 -9.56
CA GLU A 81 15.82 4.04 -10.17
C GLU A 81 14.68 4.21 -11.19
N TYR A 82 14.16 3.08 -11.71
CA TYR A 82 13.00 3.05 -12.63
C TYR A 82 11.68 2.78 -11.93
N GLY A 83 11.66 2.69 -10.60
CA GLY A 83 10.46 2.42 -9.81
C GLY A 83 10.01 0.96 -9.78
N ARG A 84 10.87 0.00 -10.21
CA ARG A 84 10.57 -1.43 -10.17
C ARG A 84 10.95 -2.04 -8.84
N CYS A 85 10.14 -2.97 -8.36
CA CYS A 85 10.42 -3.68 -7.11
C CYS A 85 11.64 -4.57 -7.22
N ARG A 86 12.50 -4.51 -6.19
CA ARG A 86 13.70 -5.31 -6.01
C ARG A 86 13.60 -6.10 -4.71
N PHE A 87 12.85 -7.20 -4.77
CA PHE A 87 12.56 -8.02 -3.58
C PHE A 87 13.82 -8.56 -2.90
N SER A 88 14.84 -8.96 -3.68
CA SER A 88 16.12 -9.42 -3.14
C SER A 88 16.84 -8.32 -2.35
N GLU A 89 16.77 -7.07 -2.80
CA GLU A 89 17.37 -5.95 -2.09
C GLU A 89 16.64 -5.66 -0.78
N LEU A 90 15.30 -5.80 -0.78
CA LEU A 90 14.48 -5.72 0.43
C LEU A 90 14.84 -6.83 1.42
N LEU A 91 14.91 -8.06 0.95
CA LEU A 91 15.20 -9.25 1.77
C LEU A 91 16.59 -9.18 2.41
N PHE A 92 17.59 -8.74 1.66
CA PHE A 92 18.99 -8.62 2.13
C PHE A 92 19.34 -7.22 2.66
N ARG A 93 18.36 -6.32 2.76
CA ARG A 93 18.54 -4.94 3.29
C ARG A 93 19.66 -4.15 2.57
N ARG A 94 19.74 -4.29 1.26
CA ARG A 94 20.77 -3.64 0.45
C ARG A 94 20.39 -2.24 0.00
N ASN A 95 19.10 -1.88 0.10
CA ASN A 95 18.59 -0.60 -0.31
C ASN A 95 17.55 -0.08 0.68
N GLU A 96 17.24 1.21 0.60
CA GLU A 96 16.32 1.87 1.50
C GLU A 96 14.87 1.44 1.22
N PRO A 97 14.15 0.88 2.22
CA PRO A 97 12.78 0.46 2.02
C PRO A 97 11.84 1.67 1.96
N ARG A 98 10.76 1.51 1.20
CA ARG A 98 9.63 2.43 1.07
C ARG A 98 8.33 1.74 1.45
N PHE A 99 7.31 2.52 1.74
CA PHE A 99 5.96 2.03 2.02
C PHE A 99 5.00 2.52 0.94
N ILE A 100 4.47 1.61 0.13
CA ILE A 100 3.43 1.92 -0.84
C ILE A 100 2.09 1.76 -0.16
N ALA A 101 1.37 2.86 0.01
CA ALA A 101 0.08 2.89 0.67
C ALA A 101 -1.06 2.68 -0.33
N PHE A 102 -1.88 1.64 -0.11
CA PHE A 102 -3.01 1.28 -0.97
C PHE A 102 -4.33 1.84 -0.47
N ASP A 103 -4.55 1.79 0.85
CA ASP A 103 -5.83 2.09 1.46
C ASP A 103 -5.66 2.68 2.85
N LEU A 104 -6.70 3.37 3.29
CA LEU A 104 -6.80 3.98 4.61
C LEU A 104 -7.93 3.30 5.39
N LEU A 105 -7.57 2.59 6.45
CA LEU A 105 -8.52 1.79 7.23
C LEU A 105 -9.08 2.51 8.44
N HIS A 106 -8.35 3.49 8.95
CA HIS A 106 -8.76 4.31 10.10
C HIS A 106 -8.08 5.68 10.01
N ALA A 107 -8.78 6.73 10.32
CA ALA A 107 -8.23 8.08 10.45
C ALA A 107 -9.10 8.94 11.37
N SER A 108 -8.46 9.82 12.13
CA SER A 108 -9.13 10.82 12.99
C SER A 108 -10.24 10.24 13.88
N GLY A 109 -9.98 9.06 14.45
CA GLY A 109 -10.93 8.37 15.32
C GLY A 109 -12.08 7.62 14.61
N LYS A 110 -12.11 7.64 13.27
CA LYS A 110 -13.15 6.98 12.46
C LYS A 110 -12.62 5.69 11.85
N ASP A 111 -13.38 4.59 11.99
CA ASP A 111 -13.16 3.33 11.27
C ASP A 111 -13.69 3.47 9.84
N LEU A 112 -12.82 3.32 8.85
CA LEU A 112 -13.11 3.52 7.43
C LEU A 112 -13.31 2.21 6.64
N ARG A 113 -13.19 1.04 7.29
CA ARG A 113 -13.23 -0.27 6.62
C ARG A 113 -14.56 -0.59 5.91
N ARG A 114 -15.63 0.16 6.21
CA ARG A 114 -16.95 0.02 5.57
C ARG A 114 -17.24 1.12 4.56
N GLU A 115 -16.36 2.08 4.42
CA GLU A 115 -16.46 3.12 3.40
C GLU A 115 -16.08 2.55 2.03
N ARG A 116 -16.52 3.22 0.97
CA ARG A 116 -16.11 2.82 -0.39
C ARG A 116 -14.60 3.03 -0.59
N LEU A 117 -13.97 2.12 -1.29
CA LEU A 117 -12.53 2.18 -1.55
C LEU A 117 -12.10 3.50 -2.22
N LEU A 118 -12.89 4.04 -3.14
CA LEU A 118 -12.61 5.34 -3.74
C LEU A 118 -12.54 6.48 -2.70
N ASP A 119 -13.44 6.47 -1.73
CA ASP A 119 -13.49 7.52 -0.71
C ASP A 119 -12.30 7.41 0.24
N THR A 120 -11.92 6.19 0.64
CA THR A 120 -10.74 5.96 1.48
C THR A 120 -9.43 6.30 0.75
N LYS A 121 -9.35 5.98 -0.55
CA LYS A 121 -8.21 6.37 -1.39
C LYS A 121 -8.11 7.89 -1.59
N HIS A 122 -9.22 8.59 -1.78
CA HIS A 122 -9.22 10.04 -1.85
C HIS A 122 -8.71 10.66 -0.54
N GLU A 123 -9.17 10.15 0.59
CA GLU A 123 -8.70 10.63 1.90
C GLU A 123 -7.22 10.32 2.13
N LEU A 124 -6.76 9.13 1.76
CA LEU A 124 -5.35 8.76 1.81
C LEU A 124 -4.51 9.73 0.95
N ARG A 125 -4.94 9.99 -0.28
CA ARG A 125 -4.24 10.92 -1.18
C ARG A 125 -4.23 12.34 -0.62
N ARG A 126 -5.28 12.76 0.07
CA ARG A 126 -5.31 14.07 0.74
C ARG A 126 -4.29 14.16 1.87
N ILE A 127 -4.02 13.05 2.56
CA ILE A 127 -3.06 12.99 3.67
C ILE A 127 -1.61 12.96 3.18
N ILE A 128 -1.29 12.10 2.20
CA ILE A 128 0.10 11.87 1.77
C ILE A 128 0.43 12.45 0.38
N GLY A 129 -0.54 13.05 -0.31
CA GLY A 129 -0.34 13.55 -1.68
C GLY A 129 -0.05 12.41 -2.66
N ASN A 130 0.83 12.66 -3.63
CA ASN A 130 1.36 11.63 -4.52
C ASN A 130 2.40 10.74 -3.80
N GLY A 131 2.92 11.21 -2.69
CA GLY A 131 3.83 10.53 -1.81
C GLY A 131 4.47 11.52 -0.84
N LEU A 132 4.37 11.21 0.45
CA LEU A 132 5.09 11.88 1.52
C LEU A 132 6.18 10.93 1.99
N PRO A 133 7.47 11.16 1.64
CA PRO A 133 8.54 10.21 1.96
C PRO A 133 8.55 9.80 3.44
N PRO A 134 8.70 8.52 3.75
CA PRO A 134 9.05 7.37 2.88
C PRO A 134 7.84 6.66 2.25
N MET A 135 6.66 7.25 2.29
CA MET A 135 5.43 6.69 1.71
C MET A 135 5.25 7.08 0.26
N ILE A 136 4.63 6.20 -0.51
CA ILE A 136 4.21 6.43 -1.91
C ILE A 136 2.74 6.07 -1.99
N PHE A 137 1.93 6.92 -2.63
CA PHE A 137 0.53 6.61 -2.90
C PHE A 137 0.44 5.60 -4.06
N ALA A 138 -0.30 4.52 -3.86
CA ALA A 138 -0.60 3.56 -4.92
C ALA A 138 -1.66 4.14 -5.85
N ASP A 139 -1.23 4.64 -7.01
CA ASP A 139 -2.13 5.11 -8.05
C ASP A 139 -2.98 3.97 -8.62
N HIS A 140 -4.16 4.31 -9.09
CA HIS A 140 -5.14 3.37 -9.64
C HIS A 140 -5.73 3.88 -10.94
N ILE A 141 -6.22 2.94 -11.75
CA ILE A 141 -7.01 3.20 -12.95
C ILE A 141 -8.40 2.63 -12.74
N HIS A 142 -9.42 3.38 -13.14
CA HIS A 142 -10.80 2.97 -13.10
C HIS A 142 -11.20 2.25 -14.40
N GLU A 143 -11.94 1.16 -14.31
CA GLU A 143 -12.51 0.35 -15.42
C GLU A 143 -11.52 -0.46 -16.27
N SER A 144 -10.33 0.07 -16.59
CA SER A 144 -9.46 -0.40 -17.67
C SER A 144 -8.36 -1.34 -17.18
N GLY A 145 -8.74 -2.52 -16.69
CA GLY A 145 -7.79 -3.51 -16.17
C GLY A 145 -6.95 -4.15 -17.27
N ILE A 146 -7.52 -4.40 -18.46
CA ILE A 146 -6.80 -4.99 -19.59
C ILE A 146 -5.64 -4.09 -20.03
N ALA A 147 -5.90 -2.81 -20.25
CA ALA A 147 -4.88 -1.85 -20.67
C ALA A 147 -3.75 -1.70 -19.63
N LEU A 148 -4.10 -1.68 -18.33
CA LEU A 148 -3.10 -1.64 -17.28
C LEU A 148 -2.27 -2.92 -17.23
N PHE A 149 -2.89 -4.08 -17.43
CA PHE A 149 -2.19 -5.35 -17.44
C PHE A 149 -1.21 -5.45 -18.63
N GLU A 150 -1.62 -5.05 -19.81
CA GLU A 150 -0.76 -4.99 -20.99
C GLU A 150 0.45 -4.09 -20.74
N LYS A 151 0.22 -2.94 -20.12
CA LYS A 151 1.30 -2.00 -19.75
C LYS A 151 2.24 -2.57 -18.70
N ALA A 152 1.71 -3.28 -17.71
CA ALA A 152 2.51 -3.98 -16.72
C ALA A 152 3.40 -5.06 -17.35
N CYS A 153 2.88 -5.81 -18.33
CA CYS A 153 3.66 -6.79 -19.10
C CYS A 153 4.77 -6.14 -19.92
N GLU A 154 4.48 -5.04 -20.63
CA GLU A 154 5.49 -4.29 -21.39
C GLU A 154 6.65 -3.78 -20.52
N LEU A 155 6.36 -3.39 -19.28
CA LEU A 155 7.34 -2.86 -18.33
C LEU A 155 7.97 -3.94 -17.45
N ASP A 156 7.66 -5.22 -17.69
CA ASP A 156 8.14 -6.36 -16.91
C ASP A 156 7.82 -6.24 -15.40
N LEU A 157 6.60 -5.77 -15.11
CA LEU A 157 6.09 -5.66 -13.73
C LEU A 157 5.37 -6.95 -13.31
N GLU A 158 5.21 -7.18 -12.01
CA GLU A 158 4.67 -8.44 -11.46
C GLU A 158 3.23 -8.73 -11.91
N GLY A 159 2.42 -7.69 -12.10
CA GLY A 159 1.02 -7.81 -12.49
C GLY A 159 0.18 -6.66 -11.98
N ILE A 160 -1.13 -6.90 -11.91
CA ILE A 160 -2.11 -5.94 -11.41
C ILE A 160 -3.00 -6.54 -10.33
N VAL A 161 -3.61 -5.68 -9.54
CA VAL A 161 -4.64 -6.01 -8.54
C VAL A 161 -5.94 -5.32 -8.94
N ALA A 162 -7.05 -6.05 -8.87
CA ALA A 162 -8.39 -5.52 -9.08
C ALA A 162 -9.14 -5.48 -7.74
N SER A 163 -9.68 -4.34 -7.39
CA SER A 163 -10.45 -4.12 -6.16
C SER A 163 -11.81 -3.51 -6.47
N GLY A 164 -12.89 -4.17 -6.04
CA GLY A 164 -14.25 -3.62 -6.12
C GLY A 164 -14.48 -2.50 -5.09
N PHE A 165 -15.41 -1.58 -5.39
CA PHE A 165 -15.78 -0.48 -4.50
C PHE A 165 -17.29 -0.31 -4.38
#